data_9003a22763eb7ada370110f27f00d9cb
#
_entry.id   9003a22763eb7ada370110f27f00d9cb
#
_cell.length_a   1.000
_cell.length_b   1.000
_cell.length_c   1.000
_cell.angle_alpha   90.00
_cell.angle_beta   90.00
_cell.angle_gamma   90.00
#
_symmetry.space_group_name_H-M   'P 1'
#
loop_
_entity.id
_entity.type
_entity.pdbx_description
1 polymer ?
#
loop_
_entity_poly.entity_id
_entity_poly.type
_entity_poly.pdbx_seq_one_letter_code
_entity_poly.pdbx_strand_id
1 'polypeptide(L)'
;MTLAGNEKEKLILSYEPIRLGTGYTSPSIQLEFGGRATGEPHHRHTVTCDIAPAINGIEFPTAQPLVMAVERTFWEKATATHVYCRQHRLRGERYSRHWYDLAAMVQSGHALTAIADKLLAYAVAEHTG
;
A
#
# COMPACT_ATOMS: atom_id res chain seq x y z
N MET A 1 6.03 -5.39 22.76
CA MET A 1 6.18 -4.56 21.55
C MET A 1 6.83 -3.26 21.95
N THR A 2 7.95 -2.92 21.39
CA THR A 2 8.77 -1.76 21.78
C THR A 2 9.00 -0.87 20.56
N LEU A 3 9.05 0.44 20.78
CA LEU A 3 9.46 1.39 19.76
C LEU A 3 10.97 1.20 19.51
N ALA A 4 11.33 0.75 18.31
CA ALA A 4 12.73 0.47 17.95
C ALA A 4 13.40 1.64 17.22
N GLY A 5 12.65 2.57 16.64
CA GLY A 5 13.17 3.74 15.95
C GLY A 5 12.08 4.72 15.56
N ASN A 6 12.46 5.97 15.48
CA ASN A 6 11.64 7.06 14.97
C ASN A 6 12.51 7.83 13.98
N GLU A 7 12.47 7.43 12.72
CA GLU A 7 13.00 8.22 11.63
C GLU A 7 11.91 9.16 11.10
N LYS A 8 12.30 10.25 10.45
CA LYS A 8 11.31 11.14 9.82
C LYS A 8 10.32 10.30 8.99
N GLU A 9 9.04 10.40 9.30
CA GLU A 9 7.93 9.74 8.59
C GLU A 9 7.82 8.20 8.79
N LYS A 10 8.66 7.60 9.65
CA LYS A 10 8.63 6.15 9.90
C LYS A 10 8.59 5.81 11.38
N LEU A 11 7.69 4.94 11.74
CA LEU A 11 7.61 4.35 13.08
C LEU A 11 7.88 2.85 12.98
N ILE A 12 8.89 2.37 13.67
CA ILE A 12 9.29 0.97 13.67
C ILE A 12 8.94 0.36 15.03
N LEU A 13 8.04 -0.61 15.00
CA LEU A 13 7.59 -1.34 16.18
C LEU A 13 8.16 -2.75 16.15
N SER A 14 9.12 -3.06 17.03
CA SER A 14 9.69 -4.39 17.17
C SER A 14 8.90 -5.24 18.15
N TYR A 15 8.83 -6.54 17.87
CA TYR A 15 8.22 -7.55 18.73
C TYR A 15 9.13 -8.77 18.85
N GLU A 16 8.96 -9.50 19.94
CA GLU A 16 9.67 -10.77 20.15
C GLU A 16 8.97 -11.89 19.34
N PRO A 17 9.66 -12.53 18.40
CA PRO A 17 9.06 -13.57 17.60
C PRO A 17 8.92 -14.88 18.41
N ILE A 18 7.82 -15.59 18.22
CA ILE A 18 7.58 -16.91 18.85
C ILE A 18 8.56 -17.96 18.31
N ARG A 19 9.02 -17.80 17.07
CA ARG A 19 10.02 -18.66 16.43
C ARG A 19 11.09 -17.80 15.78
N LEU A 20 12.32 -18.24 15.83
CA LEU A 20 13.42 -17.64 15.08
C LEU A 20 13.09 -17.77 13.58
N GLY A 21 13.04 -16.65 12.90
CA GLY A 21 12.85 -16.60 11.45
C GLY A 21 14.11 -16.98 10.69
N THR A 22 14.00 -17.04 9.37
CA THR A 22 15.13 -17.32 8.46
C THR A 22 16.11 -16.15 8.34
N GLY A 23 15.86 -15.03 9.02
CA GLY A 23 16.63 -13.78 8.87
C GLY A 23 16.20 -12.92 7.66
N TYR A 24 15.30 -13.41 6.82
CA TYR A 24 14.82 -12.65 5.66
C TYR A 24 13.88 -11.50 6.04
N THR A 25 13.02 -11.70 7.03
CA THR A 25 12.13 -10.69 7.55
C THR A 25 12.51 -10.32 8.98
N SER A 26 12.57 -9.01 9.26
CA SER A 26 12.73 -8.52 10.62
C SER A 26 11.43 -8.69 11.42
N PRO A 27 11.47 -9.06 12.70
CA PRO A 27 10.30 -9.11 13.56
C PRO A 27 9.87 -7.70 13.98
N SER A 28 9.45 -6.93 13.01
CA SER A 28 9.05 -5.53 13.19
C SER A 28 7.93 -5.14 12.23
N ILE A 29 7.10 -4.20 12.68
CA ILE A 29 6.09 -3.53 11.87
C ILE A 29 6.59 -2.13 11.59
N GLN A 30 6.65 -1.74 10.32
CA GLN A 30 7.01 -0.42 9.90
C GLN A 30 5.77 0.35 9.46
N LEU A 31 5.50 1.47 10.11
CA LEU A 31 4.46 2.43 9.72
C LEU A 31 5.15 3.60 9.05
N GLU A 32 4.77 3.90 7.82
CA GLU A 32 5.25 5.06 7.08
C GLU A 32 4.12 6.10 6.99
N PHE A 33 4.43 7.34 7.34
CA PHE A 33 3.51 8.46 7.29
C PHE A 33 3.99 9.41 6.20
N GLY A 34 3.17 9.60 5.17
CA GLY A 34 3.50 10.48 4.06
C GLY A 34 2.41 11.52 3.84
N GLY A 35 2.77 12.79 3.71
CA GLY A 35 1.85 13.89 3.43
C GLY A 35 1.73 14.25 1.94
N ARG A 36 2.27 13.41 1.04
CA ARG A 36 2.32 13.74 -0.39
C ARG A 36 1.03 13.41 -1.14
N ALA A 37 0.23 12.47 -0.64
CA ALA A 37 -1.05 12.13 -1.23
C ALA A 37 -2.18 12.73 -0.40
N THR A 38 -3.22 13.24 -1.04
CA THR A 38 -4.42 13.74 -0.34
C THR A 38 -5.19 12.62 0.34
N GLY A 39 -4.97 11.37 -0.09
CA GLY A 39 -5.70 10.19 0.40
C GLY A 39 -7.15 10.10 -0.07
N GLU A 40 -7.62 11.06 -0.87
CA GLU A 40 -9.00 11.13 -1.37
C GLU A 40 -9.12 10.56 -2.79
N PRO A 41 -10.20 9.88 -3.12
CA PRO A 41 -11.27 9.44 -2.23
C PRO A 41 -10.83 8.28 -1.33
N HIS A 42 -11.45 8.16 -0.16
CA HIS A 42 -11.22 7.07 0.78
C HIS A 42 -12.53 6.55 1.39
N HIS A 43 -12.50 5.32 1.88
CA HIS A 43 -13.64 4.66 2.53
C HIS A 43 -13.20 3.95 3.79
N ARG A 44 -14.12 3.78 4.73
CA ARG A 44 -13.87 3.00 5.93
C ARG A 44 -13.98 1.51 5.62
N HIS A 45 -12.94 0.75 5.91
CA HIS A 45 -12.90 -0.69 5.73
C HIS A 45 -12.56 -1.41 7.02
N THR A 46 -13.23 -2.54 7.27
CA THR A 46 -12.86 -3.42 8.38
C THR A 46 -11.64 -4.25 7.98
N VAL A 47 -10.60 -4.18 8.78
CA VAL A 47 -9.37 -4.96 8.63
C VAL A 47 -9.25 -5.92 9.79
N THR A 48 -9.00 -7.18 9.49
CA THR A 48 -8.74 -8.25 10.45
C THR A 48 -7.60 -9.13 9.94
N CYS A 49 -7.13 -10.05 10.77
CA CYS A 49 -6.12 -11.02 10.37
C CYS A 49 -6.66 -11.98 9.30
N ASP A 50 -5.93 -12.19 8.22
CA ASP A 50 -6.33 -13.06 7.10
C ASP A 50 -6.60 -14.52 7.52
N ILE A 51 -5.97 -14.98 8.59
CA ILE A 51 -6.18 -16.33 9.12
C ILE A 51 -7.43 -16.44 10.01
N ALA A 52 -8.04 -15.32 10.42
CA ALA A 52 -9.18 -15.31 11.32
C ALA A 52 -10.34 -16.24 10.87
N PRO A 53 -10.73 -16.30 9.60
CA PRO A 53 -11.78 -17.21 9.14
C PRO A 53 -11.45 -18.69 9.26
N ALA A 54 -10.15 -19.04 9.35
CA ALA A 54 -9.68 -20.42 9.40
C ALA A 54 -9.50 -20.96 10.83
N ILE A 55 -9.57 -20.11 11.85
CA ILE A 55 -9.33 -20.50 13.24
C ILE A 55 -10.58 -20.23 14.08
N ASN A 56 -11.22 -21.31 14.57
CA ASN A 56 -12.36 -21.22 15.44
C ASN A 56 -11.94 -21.03 16.90
N GLY A 57 -12.78 -20.32 17.68
CA GLY A 57 -12.60 -20.16 19.11
C GLY A 57 -11.56 -19.13 19.54
N ILE A 58 -10.99 -18.38 18.59
CA ILE A 58 -10.09 -17.25 18.85
C ILE A 58 -10.73 -15.97 18.30
N GLU A 59 -10.81 -14.97 19.15
CA GLU A 59 -11.22 -13.63 18.72
C GLU A 59 -9.98 -12.85 18.26
N PHE A 60 -10.00 -12.43 17.01
CA PHE A 60 -8.92 -11.64 16.42
C PHE A 60 -9.24 -10.14 16.50
N PRO A 61 -8.24 -9.28 16.79
CA PRO A 61 -8.44 -7.85 16.78
C PRO A 61 -8.87 -7.37 15.38
N THR A 62 -9.78 -6.40 15.38
CA THR A 62 -10.26 -5.73 14.17
C THR A 62 -10.02 -4.23 14.27
N ALA A 63 -9.87 -3.58 13.13
CA ALA A 63 -9.77 -2.13 13.03
C ALA A 63 -10.62 -1.63 11.86
N GLN A 64 -10.97 -0.35 11.87
CA GLN A 64 -11.74 0.29 10.81
C GLN A 64 -11.01 1.55 10.30
N PRO A 65 -9.85 1.42 9.69
CA PRO A 65 -9.13 2.56 9.12
C PRO A 65 -9.88 3.18 7.93
N LEU A 66 -9.55 4.43 7.64
CA LEU A 66 -9.84 5.03 6.35
C LEU A 66 -8.82 4.49 5.34
N VAL A 67 -9.32 3.87 4.29
CA VAL A 67 -8.50 3.24 3.25
C VAL A 67 -8.73 3.98 1.95
N MET A 68 -7.65 4.43 1.34
CA MET A 68 -7.69 5.10 0.03
C MET A 68 -8.35 4.20 -1.01
N ALA A 69 -9.20 4.79 -1.85
CA ALA A 69 -9.91 4.04 -2.89
C ALA A 69 -8.92 3.38 -3.87
N VAL A 70 -9.28 2.18 -4.30
CA VAL A 70 -8.46 1.38 -5.22
C VAL A 70 -8.26 2.09 -6.57
N GLU A 71 -9.24 2.85 -7.03
CA GLU A 71 -9.18 3.64 -8.26
C GLU A 71 -8.10 4.71 -8.17
N ARG A 72 -7.97 5.37 -7.02
CA ARG A 72 -6.89 6.32 -6.78
C ARG A 72 -5.53 5.62 -6.73
N THR A 73 -5.45 4.51 -6.02
CA THR A 73 -4.22 3.71 -5.95
C THR A 73 -3.77 3.27 -7.34
N PHE A 74 -4.71 2.89 -8.21
CA PHE A 74 -4.42 2.56 -9.61
C PHE A 74 -3.76 3.75 -10.33
N TRP A 75 -4.36 4.94 -10.25
CA TRP A 75 -3.83 6.11 -10.96
C TRP A 75 -2.51 6.60 -10.39
N GLU A 76 -2.29 6.56 -9.08
CA GLU A 76 -0.99 6.88 -8.47
C GLU A 76 0.12 5.95 -8.98
N LYS A 77 -0.16 4.64 -9.05
CA LYS A 77 0.80 3.67 -9.59
C LYS A 77 1.00 3.82 -11.10
N ALA A 78 -0.05 4.08 -11.86
CA ALA A 78 0.03 4.29 -13.30
C ALA A 78 0.85 5.55 -13.64
N THR A 79 0.61 6.64 -12.94
CA THR A 79 1.36 7.90 -13.11
C THR A 79 2.83 7.71 -12.75
N ALA A 80 3.12 7.09 -11.59
CA ALA A 80 4.49 6.78 -11.21
C ALA A 80 5.20 5.91 -12.25
N THR A 81 4.52 4.89 -12.76
CA THR A 81 5.04 4.00 -13.80
C THR A 81 5.31 4.77 -15.10
N HIS A 82 4.39 5.66 -15.50
CA HIS A 82 4.58 6.52 -16.67
C HIS A 82 5.82 7.41 -16.53
N VAL A 83 5.99 8.06 -15.37
CA VAL A 83 7.16 8.88 -15.07
C VAL A 83 8.45 8.05 -15.16
N TYR A 84 8.46 6.85 -14.59
CA TYR A 84 9.63 5.95 -14.67
C TYR A 84 9.98 5.55 -16.09
N CYS A 85 8.99 5.29 -16.94
CA CYS A 85 9.22 4.98 -18.35
C CYS A 85 9.85 6.14 -19.13
N ARG A 86 9.60 7.39 -18.71
CA ARG A 86 10.16 8.58 -19.35
C ARG A 86 11.54 8.97 -18.82
N GLN A 87 11.93 8.46 -17.67
CA GLN A 87 13.25 8.68 -17.13
C GLN A 87 14.25 7.81 -17.86
N HIS A 88 15.32 8.41 -18.44
CA HIS A 88 16.39 7.68 -19.12
C HIS A 88 17.25 6.80 -18.19
N ARG A 89 16.99 6.82 -16.90
CA ARG A 89 17.67 6.04 -15.87
C ARG A 89 16.64 5.31 -15.02
N LEU A 90 16.44 4.03 -15.26
CA LEU A 90 15.77 3.15 -14.35
C LEU A 90 16.71 2.84 -13.18
N ARG A 91 16.44 3.39 -12.02
CA ARG A 91 17.15 3.08 -10.78
C ARG A 91 16.36 2.06 -9.97
N GLY A 92 16.92 0.84 -9.90
CA GLY A 92 16.69 -0.06 -8.80
C GLY A 92 15.46 -0.95 -8.84
N GLU A 93 15.48 -1.89 -7.95
CA GLU A 93 14.63 -3.07 -7.81
C GLU A 93 13.18 -2.80 -7.40
N ARG A 94 12.83 -1.55 -7.04
CA ARG A 94 11.50 -1.23 -6.50
C ARG A 94 10.43 -0.91 -7.54
N TYR A 95 10.80 -0.66 -8.79
CA TYR A 95 9.85 -0.27 -9.83
C TYR A 95 8.95 -1.42 -10.30
N SER A 96 9.46 -2.65 -10.27
CA SER A 96 8.71 -3.85 -10.66
C SER A 96 7.42 -4.05 -9.87
N ARG A 97 7.37 -3.61 -8.61
CA ARG A 97 6.16 -3.71 -7.78
C ARG A 97 4.98 -2.93 -8.35
N HIS A 98 5.22 -1.73 -8.89
CA HIS A 98 4.14 -0.93 -9.47
C HIS A 98 3.50 -1.61 -10.68
N TRP A 99 4.33 -2.24 -11.52
CA TRP A 99 3.86 -3.02 -12.67
C TRP A 99 3.04 -4.25 -12.23
N TYR A 100 3.55 -4.95 -11.24
CA TYR A 100 2.85 -6.11 -10.67
C TYR A 100 1.49 -5.71 -10.10
N ASP A 101 1.45 -4.65 -9.30
CA ASP A 101 0.22 -4.17 -8.69
C ASP A 101 -0.79 -3.70 -9.74
N LEU A 102 -0.36 -2.99 -10.78
CA LEU A 102 -1.23 -2.59 -11.90
C LEU A 102 -1.79 -3.82 -12.62
N ALA A 103 -0.96 -4.81 -12.91
CA ALA A 103 -1.42 -6.06 -13.54
C ALA A 103 -2.44 -6.79 -12.67
N ALA A 104 -2.21 -6.87 -11.35
CA ALA A 104 -3.14 -7.48 -10.41
C ALA A 104 -4.48 -6.73 -10.36
N MET A 105 -4.46 -5.39 -10.38
CA MET A 105 -5.68 -4.57 -10.42
C MET A 105 -6.47 -4.74 -11.72
N VAL A 106 -5.78 -4.92 -12.86
CA VAL A 106 -6.42 -5.25 -14.14
C VAL A 106 -7.09 -6.62 -14.06
N GLN A 107 -6.37 -7.63 -13.58
CA GLN A 107 -6.88 -9.00 -13.47
C GLN A 107 -8.06 -9.13 -12.51
N SER A 108 -8.08 -8.35 -11.42
CA SER A 108 -9.18 -8.33 -10.44
C SER A 108 -10.38 -7.47 -10.86
N GLY A 109 -10.30 -6.79 -12.02
CA GLY A 109 -11.37 -5.94 -12.54
C GLY A 109 -11.41 -4.51 -11.98
N HIS A 110 -10.61 -4.19 -10.98
CA HIS A 110 -10.57 -2.84 -10.38
C HIS A 110 -10.09 -1.74 -11.34
N ALA A 111 -9.30 -2.10 -12.35
CA ALA A 111 -8.84 -1.14 -13.35
C ALA A 111 -9.97 -0.59 -14.22
N LEU A 112 -11.06 -1.34 -14.44
CA LEU A 112 -12.17 -0.88 -15.27
C LEU A 112 -12.87 0.33 -14.69
N THR A 113 -13.15 0.32 -13.39
CA THR A 113 -13.74 1.46 -12.67
C THR A 113 -12.80 2.64 -12.62
N ALA A 114 -11.51 2.40 -12.36
CA ALA A 114 -10.48 3.42 -12.34
C ALA A 114 -10.35 4.14 -13.69
N ILE A 115 -10.28 3.40 -14.81
CA ILE A 115 -10.13 3.96 -16.16
C ILE A 115 -11.37 4.76 -16.58
N ALA A 116 -12.55 4.41 -16.07
CA ALA A 116 -13.79 5.16 -16.33
C ALA A 116 -13.79 6.53 -15.62
N ASP A 117 -13.10 6.67 -14.49
CA ASP A 117 -13.02 7.93 -13.72
C ASP A 117 -11.87 8.83 -14.23
N LYS A 118 -12.16 9.55 -15.30
CA LYS A 118 -11.20 10.50 -15.90
C LYS A 118 -10.90 11.69 -15.02
N LEU A 119 -11.87 12.13 -14.19
CA LEU A 119 -11.66 13.27 -13.30
C LEU A 119 -10.62 12.93 -12.23
N LEU A 120 -10.73 11.76 -11.65
CA LEU A 120 -9.73 11.26 -10.70
C LEU A 120 -8.35 11.09 -11.36
N ALA A 121 -8.30 10.59 -12.61
CA ALA A 121 -7.07 10.48 -13.36
C ALA A 121 -6.33 11.82 -13.50
N TYR A 122 -7.04 12.87 -13.90
CA TYR A 122 -6.49 14.22 -14.02
C TYR A 122 -6.02 14.77 -12.67
N ALA A 123 -6.86 14.64 -11.63
CA ALA A 123 -6.52 15.13 -10.29
C ALA A 123 -5.23 14.48 -9.74
N VAL A 124 -5.04 13.18 -9.98
CA VAL A 124 -3.81 12.46 -9.58
C VAL A 124 -2.62 12.92 -10.41
N ALA A 125 -2.78 13.08 -11.72
CA ALA A 125 -1.68 13.51 -12.60
C ALA A 125 -1.19 14.93 -12.25
N GLU A 126 -2.08 15.85 -11.96
CA GLU A 126 -1.73 17.23 -11.53
C GLU A 126 -0.99 17.24 -10.19
N HIS A 127 -1.34 16.34 -9.28
CA HIS A 127 -0.72 16.28 -7.95
C HIS A 127 0.68 15.65 -7.97
N THR A 128 0.99 14.85 -8.99
CA THR A 128 2.23 14.07 -9.12
C THR A 128 3.27 14.75 -10.02
N GLY A 129 2.87 15.80 -10.74
CA GLY A 129 3.67 16.57 -11.73
C GLY A 129 4.74 17.50 -11.14
#